data_1acc711687fd030b9aa43bdee35fd85e
#
_entry.id   1acc711687fd030b9aa43bdee35fd85e
#
_cell.length_a   1.000
_cell.length_b   1.000
_cell.length_c   1.000
_cell.angle_alpha   90.00
_cell.angle_beta   90.00
_cell.angle_gamma   90.00
#
_symmetry.space_group_name_H-M   'P 1'
#
loop_
_entity.id
_entity.type
_entity.pdbx_description
1 polymer ?
#
loop_
_entity_poly.entity_id
_entity_poly.type
_entity_poly.pdbx_seq_one_letter_code
_entity_poly.pdbx_strand_id
1 'polypeptide(L)'
;KDGDLLMRMLGKQVEAFNSDEVKRREAFEAEWKQINERWVKSQNEKELQAQKELLSQKDEQIINQQEQLSQKDEQIINQQEQLLNQQEQLSQKDEELLNQQEKIVSLVKLLKSLGKTTLEIKEATGLTTDEIEKM
;
A
#
# COMPACT_ATOMS: atom_id res chain seq x y z
N LYS A 1 -10.35 -90.01 32.31
CA LYS A 1 -9.49 -89.88 31.12
C LYS A 1 -10.22 -89.19 29.94
N ASP A 2 -11.48 -89.53 29.75
CA ASP A 2 -12.30 -88.86 28.74
C ASP A 2 -12.56 -87.35 29.09
N GLY A 3 -12.57 -87.00 30.36
CA GLY A 3 -12.66 -85.63 30.83
C GLY A 3 -11.42 -84.78 30.52
N ASP A 4 -10.23 -85.44 30.60
CA ASP A 4 -8.95 -84.78 30.23
C ASP A 4 -8.89 -84.43 28.73
N LEU A 5 -9.40 -85.31 27.89
CA LEU A 5 -9.46 -85.09 26.49
C LEU A 5 -10.40 -84.00 26.12
N LEU A 6 -11.58 -83.94 26.76
CA LEU A 6 -12.58 -82.92 26.55
C LEU A 6 -12.01 -81.54 26.99
N MET A 7 -11.32 -81.46 28.11
CA MET A 7 -10.71 -80.26 28.58
C MET A 7 -9.61 -79.76 27.67
N ARG A 8 -8.79 -80.63 27.08
CA ARG A 8 -7.81 -80.26 26.06
C ARG A 8 -8.45 -79.73 24.79
N MET A 9 -9.51 -80.38 24.36
CA MET A 9 -10.22 -79.92 23.14
C MET A 9 -10.89 -78.57 23.35
N LEU A 10 -11.52 -78.31 24.50
CA LEU A 10 -12.06 -77.04 24.88
C LEU A 10 -11.00 -75.93 24.98
N GLY A 11 -9.86 -76.30 25.59
CA GLY A 11 -8.74 -75.35 25.69
C GLY A 11 -8.23 -74.92 24.31
N LYS A 12 -8.08 -75.87 23.39
CA LYS A 12 -7.67 -75.55 21.99
C LYS A 12 -8.69 -74.66 21.26
N GLN A 13 -9.97 -74.90 21.46
CA GLN A 13 -11.02 -74.08 20.85
C GLN A 13 -11.02 -72.63 21.42
N VAL A 14 -10.81 -72.51 22.71
CA VAL A 14 -10.69 -71.19 23.37
C VAL A 14 -9.45 -70.45 22.86
N GLU A 15 -8.31 -71.13 22.76
CA GLU A 15 -7.08 -70.50 22.21
C GLU A 15 -7.27 -70.08 20.74
N ALA A 16 -7.91 -70.90 19.91
CA ALA A 16 -8.20 -70.56 18.53
C ALA A 16 -9.15 -69.37 18.43
N PHE A 17 -10.19 -69.31 19.26
CA PHE A 17 -11.12 -68.18 19.33
C PHE A 17 -10.42 -66.89 19.74
N ASN A 18 -9.62 -66.93 20.78
CA ASN A 18 -8.86 -65.75 21.24
C ASN A 18 -7.85 -65.30 20.19
N SER A 19 -7.18 -66.24 19.51
CA SER A 19 -6.25 -65.92 18.42
C SER A 19 -6.97 -65.24 17.25
N ASP A 20 -8.14 -65.73 16.87
CA ASP A 20 -8.96 -65.11 15.82
C ASP A 20 -9.47 -63.73 16.20
N GLU A 21 -9.86 -63.52 17.47
CA GLU A 21 -10.25 -62.23 17.97
C GLU A 21 -9.09 -61.21 17.98
N VAL A 22 -7.93 -61.66 18.40
CA VAL A 22 -6.70 -60.84 18.32
C VAL A 22 -6.37 -60.42 16.90
N LYS A 23 -6.43 -61.39 15.97
CA LYS A 23 -6.20 -61.12 14.52
C LYS A 23 -7.21 -60.11 13.97
N ARG A 24 -8.48 -60.20 14.33
CA ARG A 24 -9.53 -59.26 13.91
C ARG A 24 -9.26 -57.88 14.45
N ARG A 25 -8.83 -57.76 15.70
CA ARG A 25 -8.48 -56.50 16.34
C ARG A 25 -7.28 -55.86 15.65
N GLU A 26 -6.23 -56.63 15.39
CA GLU A 26 -5.03 -56.13 14.69
C GLU A 26 -5.38 -55.66 13.27
N ALA A 27 -6.22 -56.41 12.53
CA ALA A 27 -6.70 -56.00 11.20
C ALA A 27 -7.51 -54.71 11.25
N PHE A 28 -8.38 -54.55 12.22
CA PHE A 28 -9.17 -53.34 12.44
C PHE A 28 -8.27 -52.16 12.76
N GLU A 29 -7.32 -52.31 13.65
CA GLU A 29 -6.36 -51.26 14.00
C GLU A 29 -5.53 -50.83 12.81
N ALA A 30 -5.07 -51.79 11.98
CA ALA A 30 -4.33 -51.50 10.76
C ALA A 30 -5.16 -50.72 9.72
N GLU A 31 -6.41 -51.11 9.51
CA GLU A 31 -7.33 -50.37 8.64
C GLU A 31 -7.63 -48.97 9.18
N TRP A 32 -7.89 -48.85 10.47
CA TRP A 32 -8.12 -47.57 11.12
C TRP A 32 -6.94 -46.64 10.99
N LYS A 33 -5.74 -47.16 11.18
CA LYS A 33 -4.50 -46.41 11.00
C LYS A 33 -4.37 -45.87 9.58
N GLN A 34 -4.62 -46.71 8.57
CA GLN A 34 -4.58 -46.33 7.15
C GLN A 34 -5.62 -45.24 6.84
N ILE A 35 -6.84 -45.40 7.32
CA ILE A 35 -7.91 -44.41 7.13
C ILE A 35 -7.53 -43.09 7.76
N ASN A 36 -7.01 -43.12 8.98
CA ASN A 36 -6.59 -41.94 9.70
C ASN A 36 -5.42 -41.21 9.00
N GLU A 37 -4.43 -41.96 8.55
CA GLU A 37 -3.29 -41.41 7.77
C GLU A 37 -3.76 -40.74 6.49
N ARG A 38 -4.69 -41.34 5.75
CA ARG A 38 -5.28 -40.76 4.54
C ARG A 38 -6.06 -39.50 4.84
N TRP A 39 -6.80 -39.50 5.92
CA TRP A 39 -7.59 -38.34 6.35
C TRP A 39 -6.67 -37.17 6.73
N VAL A 40 -5.64 -37.43 7.54
CA VAL A 40 -4.65 -36.41 7.94
C VAL A 40 -3.94 -35.85 6.72
N LYS A 41 -3.50 -36.72 5.81
CA LYS A 41 -2.87 -36.30 4.55
C LYS A 41 -3.78 -35.40 3.72
N SER A 42 -5.05 -35.80 3.59
CA SER A 42 -6.05 -35.00 2.85
C SER A 42 -6.26 -33.63 3.49
N GLN A 43 -6.34 -33.56 4.82
CA GLN A 43 -6.49 -32.28 5.53
C GLN A 43 -5.25 -31.39 5.36
N ASN A 44 -4.06 -31.97 5.46
CA ASN A 44 -2.82 -31.23 5.24
C ASN A 44 -2.70 -30.69 3.80
N GLU A 45 -3.12 -31.47 2.81
CA GLU A 45 -3.17 -31.02 1.41
C GLU A 45 -4.14 -29.88 1.20
N LYS A 46 -5.32 -29.93 1.82
CA LYS A 46 -6.31 -28.84 1.77
C LYS A 46 -5.80 -27.56 2.43
N GLU A 47 -5.17 -27.67 3.59
CA GLU A 47 -4.57 -26.53 4.28
C GLU A 47 -3.46 -25.89 3.45
N LEU A 48 -2.58 -26.73 2.88
CA LEU A 48 -1.50 -26.26 2.02
C LEU A 48 -2.04 -25.54 0.78
N GLN A 49 -3.08 -26.09 0.15
CA GLN A 49 -3.73 -25.45 -0.99
C GLN A 49 -4.36 -24.10 -0.62
N ALA A 50 -5.05 -24.04 0.52
CA ALA A 50 -5.63 -22.79 1.03
C ALA A 50 -4.56 -21.74 1.32
N GLN A 51 -3.44 -22.13 1.89
CA GLN A 51 -2.32 -21.23 2.13
C GLN A 51 -1.69 -20.71 0.83
N LYS A 52 -1.55 -21.57 -0.17
CA LYS A 52 -1.04 -21.17 -1.50
C LYS A 52 -1.96 -20.15 -2.18
N GLU A 53 -3.27 -20.38 -2.13
CA GLU A 53 -4.26 -19.45 -2.66
C GLU A 53 -4.21 -18.11 -1.95
N LEU A 54 -4.12 -18.11 -0.63
CA LEU A 54 -4.01 -16.89 0.16
C LEU A 54 -2.74 -16.10 -0.16
N LEU A 55 -1.60 -16.78 -0.29
CA LEU A 55 -0.33 -16.17 -0.70
C LEU A 55 -0.43 -15.55 -2.08
N SER A 56 -1.02 -16.27 -3.04
CA SER A 56 -1.24 -15.75 -4.39
C SER A 56 -2.10 -14.48 -4.40
N GLN A 57 -3.18 -14.45 -3.63
CA GLN A 57 -4.02 -13.26 -3.48
C GLN A 57 -3.27 -12.08 -2.85
N LYS A 58 -2.46 -12.36 -1.83
CA LYS A 58 -1.63 -11.33 -1.21
C LYS A 58 -0.58 -10.77 -2.18
N ASP A 59 0.04 -11.62 -2.97
CA ASP A 59 1.01 -11.20 -4.00
C ASP A 59 0.35 -10.29 -5.04
N GLU A 60 -0.85 -10.62 -5.51
CA GLU A 60 -1.63 -9.76 -6.41
C GLU A 60 -1.95 -8.41 -5.77
N GLN A 61 -2.35 -8.40 -4.51
CA GLN A 61 -2.62 -7.16 -3.78
C GLN A 61 -1.36 -6.29 -3.67
N ILE A 62 -0.21 -6.90 -3.37
CA ILE A 62 1.07 -6.20 -3.29
C ILE A 62 1.43 -5.58 -4.63
N ILE A 63 1.31 -6.31 -5.73
CA ILE A 63 1.57 -5.82 -7.08
C ILE A 63 0.66 -4.63 -7.41
N ASN A 64 -0.63 -4.74 -7.14
CA ASN A 64 -1.58 -3.67 -7.36
C ASN A 64 -1.27 -2.42 -6.53
N GLN A 65 -0.87 -2.60 -5.28
CA GLN A 65 -0.45 -1.49 -4.41
C GLN A 65 0.83 -0.82 -4.93
N GLN A 66 1.79 -1.60 -5.41
CA GLN A 66 3.02 -1.06 -6.00
C GLN A 66 2.73 -0.23 -7.25
N GLU A 67 1.84 -0.70 -8.12
CA GLU A 67 1.41 0.07 -9.29
C GLU A 67 0.73 1.39 -8.90
N GLN A 68 -0.16 1.36 -7.92
CA GLN A 68 -0.82 2.57 -7.41
C GLN A 68 0.18 3.55 -6.81
N LEU A 69 1.16 3.07 -6.05
CA LEU A 69 2.22 3.91 -5.50
C LEU A 69 3.07 4.53 -6.60
N SER A 70 3.43 3.77 -7.62
CA SER A 70 4.19 4.29 -8.76
C SER A 70 3.43 5.40 -9.49
N GLN A 71 2.12 5.23 -9.72
CA GLN A 71 1.29 6.26 -10.34
C GLN A 71 1.20 7.53 -9.47
N LYS A 72 1.07 7.36 -8.16
CA LYS A 72 1.06 8.50 -7.23
C LYS A 72 2.40 9.24 -7.22
N ASP A 73 3.51 8.52 -7.27
CA ASP A 73 4.84 9.12 -7.35
C ASP A 73 5.00 9.95 -8.62
N GLU A 74 4.55 9.45 -9.76
CA GLU A 74 4.52 10.23 -11.01
C GLU A 74 3.68 11.51 -10.88
N GLN A 75 2.50 11.40 -10.29
CA GLN A 75 1.64 12.56 -10.06
C GLN A 75 2.32 13.60 -9.17
N ILE A 76 2.99 13.16 -8.11
CA ILE A 76 3.74 14.05 -7.21
C ILE A 76 4.86 14.76 -7.96
N ILE A 77 5.63 14.04 -8.77
CA ILE A 77 6.70 14.63 -9.58
C ILE A 77 6.15 15.71 -10.53
N ASN A 78 5.07 15.40 -11.23
CA ASN A 78 4.42 16.35 -12.14
C ASN A 78 3.90 17.60 -11.41
N GLN A 79 3.32 17.43 -10.23
CA GLN A 79 2.87 18.55 -9.41
C GLN A 79 4.04 19.41 -8.93
N GLN A 80 5.15 18.78 -8.55
CA GLN A 80 6.36 19.51 -8.16
C GLN A 80 6.93 20.35 -9.29
N GLU A 81 6.98 19.80 -10.51
CA GLU A 81 7.41 20.53 -11.69
C GLU A 81 6.50 21.73 -11.98
N GLN A 82 5.19 21.56 -11.88
CA GLN A 82 4.23 22.64 -12.07
C GLN A 82 4.42 23.76 -11.02
N LEU A 83 4.62 23.38 -9.76
CA LEU A 83 4.88 24.34 -8.68
C LEU A 83 6.19 25.10 -8.94
N LEU A 84 7.23 24.42 -9.36
CA LEU A 84 8.51 25.06 -9.68
C LEU A 84 8.35 26.09 -10.81
N ASN A 85 7.64 25.71 -11.87
CA ASN A 85 7.35 26.64 -12.99
C ASN A 85 6.52 27.84 -12.54
N GLN A 86 5.56 27.64 -11.67
CA GLN A 86 4.76 28.74 -11.10
C GLN A 86 5.63 29.67 -10.26
N GLN A 87 6.54 29.14 -9.45
CA GLN A 87 7.47 29.94 -8.67
C GLN A 87 8.39 30.79 -9.53
N GLU A 88 8.90 30.21 -10.62
CA GLU A 88 9.72 30.96 -11.58
C GLU A 88 8.93 32.09 -12.24
N GLN A 89 7.68 31.83 -12.66
CA GLN A 89 6.81 32.86 -13.24
C GLN A 89 6.50 33.97 -12.24
N LEU A 90 6.24 33.63 -10.98
CA LEU A 90 6.02 34.62 -9.92
C LEU A 90 7.28 35.46 -9.68
N SER A 91 8.43 34.84 -9.64
CA SER A 91 9.73 35.55 -9.49
C SER A 91 9.96 36.53 -10.63
N GLN A 92 9.69 36.12 -11.87
CA GLN A 92 9.80 37.01 -13.05
C GLN A 92 8.82 38.19 -12.97
N LYS A 93 7.59 37.94 -12.57
CA LYS A 93 6.58 39.00 -12.38
C LYS A 93 6.98 39.97 -11.28
N ASP A 94 7.53 39.49 -10.19
CA ASP A 94 8.03 40.31 -9.10
C ASP A 94 9.19 41.20 -9.57
N GLU A 95 10.12 40.70 -10.37
CA GLU A 95 11.17 41.49 -11.00
C GLU A 95 10.61 42.55 -11.94
N GLU A 96 9.66 42.18 -12.78
CA GLU A 96 9.00 43.16 -13.70
C GLU A 96 8.30 44.28 -12.91
N LEU A 97 7.56 43.91 -11.83
CA LEU A 97 6.92 44.89 -10.98
C LEU A 97 7.91 45.80 -10.31
N LEU A 98 9.01 45.27 -9.79
CA LEU A 98 10.08 46.06 -9.20
C LEU A 98 10.68 47.05 -10.19
N ASN A 99 10.99 46.57 -11.42
CA ASN A 99 11.49 47.41 -12.51
C ASN A 99 10.47 48.52 -12.90
N GLN A 100 9.20 48.21 -12.97
CA GLN A 100 8.16 49.18 -13.25
C GLN A 100 8.06 50.25 -12.13
N GLN A 101 8.13 49.81 -10.88
CA GLN A 101 8.16 50.73 -9.74
C GLN A 101 9.36 51.66 -9.76
N GLU A 102 10.55 51.16 -10.04
CA GLU A 102 11.76 51.94 -10.20
C GLU A 102 11.63 52.96 -11.33
N LYS A 103 11.06 52.59 -12.47
CA LYS A 103 10.80 53.51 -13.59
C LYS A 103 9.81 54.58 -13.20
N ILE A 104 8.75 54.25 -12.50
CA ILE A 104 7.73 55.21 -12.01
C ILE A 104 8.37 56.18 -11.04
N VAL A 105 9.15 55.72 -10.06
CA VAL A 105 9.86 56.55 -9.13
C VAL A 105 10.84 57.51 -9.83
N SER A 106 11.58 57.00 -10.81
CA SER A 106 12.52 57.80 -11.63
C SER A 106 11.78 58.87 -12.42
N LEU A 107 10.64 58.51 -13.02
CA LEU A 107 9.81 59.45 -13.76
C LEU A 107 9.24 60.57 -12.87
N VAL A 108 8.73 60.21 -11.68
CA VAL A 108 8.23 61.18 -10.72
C VAL A 108 9.33 62.12 -10.26
N LYS A 109 10.50 61.61 -9.96
CA LYS A 109 11.67 62.43 -9.57
C LYS A 109 12.06 63.39 -10.71
N LEU A 110 12.07 62.90 -11.95
CA LEU A 110 12.35 63.74 -13.12
C LEU A 110 11.31 64.86 -13.25
N LEU A 111 10.04 64.56 -13.14
CA LEU A 111 8.96 65.55 -13.23
C LEU A 111 9.04 66.59 -12.10
N LYS A 112 9.36 66.18 -10.90
CA LYS A 112 9.65 67.10 -9.79
C LYS A 112 10.83 68.02 -10.08
N SER A 113 11.93 67.47 -10.66
CA SER A 113 13.10 68.28 -11.01
C SER A 113 12.81 69.30 -12.12
N LEU A 114 11.84 69.00 -12.97
CA LEU A 114 11.39 69.93 -14.02
C LEU A 114 10.41 71.02 -13.49
N GLY A 115 10.16 71.05 -12.21
CA GLY A 115 9.28 72.03 -11.59
C GLY A 115 7.78 71.76 -11.69
N LYS A 116 7.41 70.52 -12.05
CA LYS A 116 6.00 70.15 -12.13
C LYS A 116 5.37 70.10 -10.74
N THR A 117 4.13 70.55 -10.62
CA THR A 117 3.38 70.49 -9.39
C THR A 117 2.89 69.06 -9.09
N THR A 118 2.59 68.75 -7.84
CA THR A 118 2.03 67.47 -7.43
C THR A 118 0.74 67.14 -8.19
N LEU A 119 -0.10 68.12 -8.48
CA LEU A 119 -1.31 67.97 -9.26
C LEU A 119 -1.03 67.57 -10.70
N GLU A 120 -0.06 68.22 -11.35
CA GLU A 120 0.35 67.91 -12.72
C GLU A 120 0.94 66.47 -12.82
N ILE A 121 1.75 66.06 -11.84
CA ILE A 121 2.30 64.72 -11.76
C ILE A 121 1.18 63.68 -11.57
N LYS A 122 0.21 63.97 -10.72
CA LYS A 122 -0.95 63.11 -10.51
C LYS A 122 -1.75 62.92 -11.81
N GLU A 123 -2.00 63.95 -12.56
CA GLU A 123 -2.69 63.89 -13.84
C GLU A 123 -1.90 63.07 -14.88
N ALA A 124 -0.59 63.23 -14.92
CA ALA A 124 0.29 62.53 -15.87
C ALA A 124 0.51 61.04 -15.55
N THR A 125 0.57 60.69 -14.26
CA THR A 125 0.94 59.33 -13.82
C THR A 125 -0.23 58.50 -13.26
N GLY A 126 -1.32 59.15 -12.85
CA GLY A 126 -2.43 58.47 -12.19
C GLY A 126 -2.16 58.07 -10.74
N LEU A 127 -1.02 58.49 -10.18
CA LEU A 127 -0.68 58.26 -8.77
C LEU A 127 -1.44 59.18 -7.82
N THR A 128 -1.60 58.73 -6.60
CA THR A 128 -2.20 59.58 -5.54
C THR A 128 -1.21 60.67 -5.07
N THR A 129 -1.72 61.75 -4.52
CA THR A 129 -0.90 62.84 -3.96
C THR A 129 0.06 62.31 -2.88
N ASP A 130 -0.42 61.42 -2.00
CA ASP A 130 0.39 60.84 -0.93
C ASP A 130 1.53 59.96 -1.50
N GLU A 131 1.28 59.20 -2.54
CA GLU A 131 2.32 58.40 -3.22
C GLU A 131 3.40 59.26 -3.84
N ILE A 132 3.04 60.35 -4.48
CA ILE A 132 3.97 61.31 -5.08
C ILE A 132 4.80 62.02 -4.02
N GLU A 133 4.21 62.41 -2.92
CA GLU A 133 4.93 63.08 -1.84
C GLU A 133 5.95 62.19 -1.14
N LYS A 134 5.68 60.90 -1.07
CA LYS A 134 6.62 59.90 -0.50
C LYS A 134 7.81 59.57 -1.41
N MET A 135 7.74 59.86 -2.65
CA MET A 135 8.83 59.66 -3.63
C MET A 135 9.81 60.87 -3.58
#